data_b0ee3ef7af7651d0257dbe4216e2e14b
#
_entry.id   b0ee3ef7af7651d0257dbe4216e2e14b
#
_cell.length_a   1.000
_cell.length_b   1.000
_cell.length_c   1.000
_cell.angle_alpha   90.00
_cell.angle_beta   90.00
_cell.angle_gamma   90.00
#
_symmetry.space_group_name_H-M   'P 1'
#
loop_
_entity.id
_entity.type
_entity.pdbx_description
1 polymer ?
#
loop_
_entity_poly.entity_id
_entity_poly.type
_entity_poly.pdbx_seq_one_letter_code
_entity_poly.pdbx_strand_id
1 'polypeptide(L)'
;MASRLIDEDPALAHEHALAASRRAGRIAIVRETLGITAYATGDFALALRELRTYRRISGKDDQIALMVDSERGIGRPDRALETGRAVDRSALTTPVRVALAIAMSGARLDQGDLELALGELEIPELDPDRAFEWSPALFAARSAVLEDLGRTDEAEFWAHRAEVAAEALGVDEAGDEELYVEDGLIEDEFSDDESSEVVASVEEVASVEDVDDDATEADDATEADTPDTPDTPEPSIEDEVRELLGEDDETEDDSPSAPEKPEA
;
A
#
# COMPACT_ATOMS: atom_id res chain seq x y z
N MET A 1 7.74 15.04 -1.04
CA MET A 1 7.61 15.59 0.33
C MET A 1 6.84 14.60 1.18
N ALA A 2 5.53 14.36 0.97
CA ALA A 2 4.75 13.46 1.80
C ALA A 2 5.41 12.08 2.02
N SER A 3 5.90 11.42 0.99
CA SER A 3 6.54 10.10 1.09
C SER A 3 7.84 10.06 1.91
N ARG A 4 8.49 11.20 2.13
CA ARG A 4 9.71 11.28 2.95
C ARG A 4 9.41 11.60 4.41
N LEU A 5 8.22 12.16 4.67
CA LEU A 5 7.81 12.58 6.00
C LEU A 5 6.94 11.53 6.71
N ILE A 6 6.56 10.46 6.00
CA ILE A 6 5.57 9.53 6.53
C ILE A 6 6.03 8.82 7.80
N ASP A 7 7.33 8.54 7.91
CA ASP A 7 7.92 7.87 9.05
C ASP A 7 8.30 8.88 10.17
N GLU A 8 8.62 10.13 9.81
CA GLU A 8 9.01 11.18 10.76
C GLU A 8 7.80 11.94 11.32
N ASP A 9 6.88 12.39 10.44
CA ASP A 9 5.67 13.15 10.79
C ASP A 9 4.51 12.75 9.86
N PRO A 10 3.77 11.68 10.20
CA PRO A 10 2.63 11.20 9.42
C PRO A 10 1.53 12.26 9.22
N ALA A 11 1.30 13.12 10.22
CA ALA A 11 0.28 14.16 10.16
C ALA A 11 0.64 15.22 9.12
N LEU A 12 1.88 15.71 9.14
CA LEU A 12 2.38 16.66 8.14
C LEU A 12 2.44 16.03 6.74
N ALA A 13 2.85 14.76 6.65
CA ALA A 13 2.83 14.01 5.40
C ALA A 13 1.41 13.96 4.80
N HIS A 14 0.41 13.71 5.65
CA HIS A 14 -0.98 13.66 5.25
C HIS A 14 -1.50 15.04 4.77
N GLU A 15 -1.16 16.13 5.45
CA GLU A 15 -1.51 17.48 4.99
C GLU A 15 -0.94 17.80 3.59
N HIS A 16 0.30 17.40 3.33
CA HIS A 16 0.91 17.55 2.01
C HIS A 16 0.23 16.69 0.95
N ALA A 17 -0.16 15.45 1.28
CA ALA A 17 -0.89 14.57 0.37
C ALA A 17 -2.28 15.12 0.04
N LEU A 18 -3.02 15.64 1.04
CA LEU A 18 -4.29 16.33 0.85
C LEU A 18 -4.15 17.55 -0.07
N ALA A 19 -3.11 18.38 0.13
CA ALA A 19 -2.87 19.54 -0.73
C ALA A 19 -2.56 19.13 -2.18
N ALA A 20 -1.81 18.04 -2.38
CA ALA A 20 -1.49 17.49 -3.70
C ALA A 20 -2.74 16.94 -4.39
N SER A 21 -3.62 16.24 -3.67
CA SER A 21 -4.82 15.61 -4.22
C SER A 21 -5.81 16.60 -4.81
N ARG A 22 -5.90 17.81 -4.23
CA ARG A 22 -6.75 18.90 -4.75
C ARG A 22 -6.35 19.36 -6.15
N ARG A 23 -5.09 19.20 -6.54
CA ARG A 23 -4.54 19.67 -7.84
C ARG A 23 -4.33 18.56 -8.84
N ALA A 24 -3.99 17.37 -8.34
CA ALA A 24 -3.53 16.24 -9.14
C ALA A 24 -4.27 14.92 -8.80
N GLY A 25 -5.52 15.00 -8.37
CA GLY A 25 -6.31 13.85 -7.90
C GLY A 25 -6.61 12.77 -8.94
N ARG A 26 -6.29 12.99 -10.22
CA ARG A 26 -6.41 11.97 -11.28
C ARG A 26 -5.12 11.16 -11.49
N ILE A 27 -4.05 11.51 -10.79
CA ILE A 27 -2.75 10.84 -10.90
C ILE A 27 -2.69 9.73 -9.86
N ALA A 28 -2.45 8.49 -10.28
CA ALA A 28 -2.47 7.31 -9.43
C ALA A 28 -1.58 7.44 -8.19
N ILE A 29 -0.32 7.85 -8.35
CA ILE A 29 0.62 8.00 -7.23
C ILE A 29 0.15 9.03 -6.17
N VAL A 30 -0.63 10.04 -6.55
CA VAL A 30 -1.18 11.01 -5.60
C VAL A 30 -2.28 10.37 -4.75
N ARG A 31 -3.10 9.50 -5.35
CA ARG A 31 -4.11 8.71 -4.64
C ARG A 31 -3.49 7.69 -3.70
N GLU A 32 -2.46 7.02 -4.17
CA GLU A 32 -1.67 6.09 -3.36
C GLU A 32 -1.07 6.79 -2.14
N THR A 33 -0.33 7.89 -2.36
CA THR A 33 0.29 8.64 -1.27
C THR A 33 -0.76 9.13 -0.26
N LEU A 34 -1.91 9.63 -0.72
CA LEU A 34 -2.99 10.06 0.17
C LEU A 34 -3.57 8.88 0.96
N GLY A 35 -3.78 7.73 0.31
CA GLY A 35 -4.25 6.52 0.99
C GLY A 35 -3.28 6.03 2.06
N ILE A 36 -1.97 5.96 1.74
CA ILE A 36 -0.93 5.54 2.69
C ILE A 36 -0.84 6.51 3.88
N THR A 37 -0.83 7.83 3.63
CA THR A 37 -0.77 8.82 4.72
C THR A 37 -2.05 8.85 5.56
N ALA A 38 -3.22 8.63 4.98
CA ALA A 38 -4.48 8.49 5.71
C ALA A 38 -4.45 7.23 6.61
N TYR A 39 -3.93 6.11 6.11
CA TYR A 39 -3.72 4.91 6.90
C TYR A 39 -2.79 5.17 8.09
N ALA A 40 -1.64 5.81 7.87
CA ALA A 40 -0.67 6.14 8.91
C ALA A 40 -1.24 7.09 10.00
N THR A 41 -2.22 7.91 9.66
CA THR A 41 -2.93 8.79 10.61
C THR A 41 -4.18 8.16 11.23
N GLY A 42 -4.51 6.91 10.88
CA GLY A 42 -5.67 6.18 11.41
C GLY A 42 -7.00 6.52 10.73
N ASP A 43 -7.01 7.33 9.67
CA ASP A 43 -8.21 7.55 8.86
C ASP A 43 -8.37 6.42 7.84
N PHE A 44 -8.78 5.25 8.36
CA PHE A 44 -8.92 4.04 7.55
C PHE A 44 -10.02 4.16 6.48
N ALA A 45 -11.07 4.95 6.71
CA ALA A 45 -12.12 5.16 5.75
C ALA A 45 -11.60 5.94 4.52
N LEU A 46 -10.86 7.03 4.76
CA LEU A 46 -10.19 7.78 3.71
C LEU A 46 -9.13 6.93 3.00
N ALA A 47 -8.30 6.19 3.76
CA ALA A 47 -7.29 5.30 3.22
C ALA A 47 -7.89 4.32 2.21
N LEU A 48 -8.93 3.62 2.61
CA LEU A 48 -9.62 2.63 1.77
C LEU A 48 -10.19 3.25 0.48
N ARG A 49 -10.84 4.42 0.58
CA ARG A 49 -11.38 5.14 -0.56
C ARG A 49 -10.30 5.52 -1.58
N GLU A 50 -9.20 6.08 -1.09
CA GLU A 50 -8.12 6.54 -1.96
C GLU A 50 -7.34 5.37 -2.57
N LEU A 51 -7.11 4.28 -1.82
CA LEU A 51 -6.45 3.07 -2.31
C LEU A 51 -7.31 2.32 -3.35
N ARG A 52 -8.64 2.28 -3.18
CA ARG A 52 -9.55 1.78 -4.22
C ARG A 52 -9.47 2.62 -5.50
N THR A 53 -9.40 3.95 -5.36
CA THR A 53 -9.23 4.85 -6.51
C THR A 53 -7.88 4.64 -7.18
N TYR A 54 -6.81 4.49 -6.40
CA TYR A 54 -5.48 4.12 -6.91
C TYR A 54 -5.53 2.83 -7.73
N ARG A 55 -6.09 1.76 -7.16
CA ARG A 55 -6.23 0.46 -7.83
C ARG A 55 -6.99 0.58 -9.15
N ARG A 56 -8.09 1.33 -9.18
CA ARG A 56 -8.89 1.55 -10.40
C ARG A 56 -8.11 2.31 -11.48
N ILE A 57 -7.29 3.29 -11.12
CA ILE A 57 -6.51 4.10 -12.07
C ILE A 57 -5.26 3.36 -12.55
N SER A 58 -4.54 2.69 -11.64
CA SER A 58 -3.26 2.03 -11.92
C SER A 58 -3.41 0.61 -12.48
N GLY A 59 -4.53 -0.07 -12.17
CA GLY A 59 -4.70 -1.49 -12.43
C GLY A 59 -3.81 -2.40 -11.58
N LYS A 60 -3.21 -1.88 -10.48
CA LYS A 60 -2.25 -2.60 -9.63
C LYS A 60 -2.88 -3.01 -8.29
N ASP A 61 -2.43 -4.14 -7.76
CA ASP A 61 -2.82 -4.69 -6.47
C ASP A 61 -1.72 -4.58 -5.40
N ASP A 62 -0.72 -3.74 -5.61
CA ASP A 62 0.43 -3.58 -4.71
C ASP A 62 0.07 -3.02 -3.32
N GLN A 63 -1.05 -2.31 -3.18
CA GLN A 63 -1.57 -1.80 -1.92
C GLN A 63 -2.72 -2.63 -1.32
N ILE A 64 -2.90 -3.86 -1.78
CA ILE A 64 -4.03 -4.70 -1.34
C ILE A 64 -4.01 -5.00 0.16
N ALA A 65 -2.83 -5.19 0.74
CA ALA A 65 -2.66 -5.43 2.17
C ALA A 65 -3.18 -4.25 3.01
N LEU A 66 -2.85 -3.00 2.63
CA LEU A 66 -3.36 -1.81 3.29
C LEU A 66 -4.87 -1.64 3.13
N MET A 67 -5.44 -2.06 2.00
CA MET A 67 -6.90 -2.06 1.80
C MET A 67 -7.58 -3.05 2.75
N VAL A 68 -7.04 -4.26 2.87
CA VAL A 68 -7.52 -5.28 3.81
C VAL A 68 -7.45 -4.78 5.25
N ASP A 69 -6.32 -4.18 5.61
CA ASP A 69 -6.11 -3.69 6.97
C ASP A 69 -6.97 -2.45 7.27
N SER A 70 -7.24 -1.61 6.27
CA SER A 70 -8.18 -0.50 6.41
C SER A 70 -9.62 -0.98 6.64
N GLU A 71 -10.08 -2.04 5.96
CA GLU A 71 -11.40 -2.66 6.25
C GLU A 71 -11.46 -3.17 7.70
N ARG A 72 -10.37 -3.76 8.22
CA ARG A 72 -10.25 -4.15 9.63
C ARG A 72 -10.37 -2.94 10.56
N GLY A 73 -9.61 -1.87 10.24
CA GLY A 73 -9.58 -0.64 11.03
C GLY A 73 -10.93 0.05 11.17
N ILE A 74 -11.84 -0.11 10.21
CA ILE A 74 -13.22 0.36 10.28
C ILE A 74 -14.21 -0.70 10.81
N GLY A 75 -13.69 -1.81 11.39
CA GLY A 75 -14.49 -2.84 12.04
C GLY A 75 -15.21 -3.81 11.09
N ARG A 76 -14.68 -4.04 9.89
CA ARG A 76 -15.28 -4.88 8.85
C ARG A 76 -14.39 -6.07 8.48
N PRO A 77 -14.07 -7.01 9.40
CA PRO A 77 -13.16 -8.13 9.12
C PRO A 77 -13.66 -9.07 8.03
N ASP A 78 -14.98 -9.25 7.86
CA ASP A 78 -15.54 -10.05 6.76
C ASP A 78 -15.20 -9.44 5.39
N ARG A 79 -15.36 -8.13 5.26
CA ARG A 79 -15.00 -7.40 4.03
C ARG A 79 -13.51 -7.41 3.77
N ALA A 80 -12.70 -7.32 4.81
CA ALA A 80 -11.24 -7.47 4.73
C ALA A 80 -10.87 -8.80 4.08
N LEU A 81 -11.46 -9.91 4.56
CA LEU A 81 -11.24 -11.24 4.01
C LEU A 81 -11.75 -11.38 2.57
N GLU A 82 -12.90 -10.81 2.24
CA GLU A 82 -13.43 -10.79 0.87
C GLU A 82 -12.47 -10.04 -0.07
N THR A 83 -12.00 -8.84 0.35
CA THR A 83 -11.07 -8.02 -0.42
C THR A 83 -9.76 -8.75 -0.69
N GLY A 84 -9.18 -9.41 0.33
CA GLY A 84 -7.94 -10.16 0.17
C GLY A 84 -8.05 -11.44 -0.66
N ARG A 85 -9.24 -12.07 -0.69
CA ARG A 85 -9.51 -13.25 -1.53
C ARG A 85 -9.80 -12.92 -2.99
N ALA A 86 -10.20 -11.68 -3.28
CA ALA A 86 -10.56 -11.26 -4.63
C ALA A 86 -9.36 -11.05 -5.55
N VAL A 87 -8.12 -11.10 -5.04
CA VAL A 87 -6.91 -10.91 -5.83
C VAL A 87 -6.23 -12.24 -6.15
N ASP A 88 -5.61 -12.29 -7.31
CA ASP A 88 -4.75 -13.42 -7.68
C ASP A 88 -3.39 -13.27 -6.97
N ARG A 89 -3.19 -14.05 -5.90
CA ARG A 89 -1.96 -14.04 -5.11
C ARG A 89 -0.72 -14.39 -5.95
N SER A 90 -0.86 -15.15 -7.03
CA SER A 90 0.26 -15.53 -7.90
C SER A 90 0.80 -14.37 -8.72
N ALA A 91 -0.02 -13.34 -8.96
CA ALA A 91 0.36 -12.12 -9.67
C ALA A 91 1.03 -11.08 -8.77
N LEU A 92 0.96 -11.26 -7.43
CA LEU A 92 1.56 -10.34 -6.46
C LEU A 92 3.07 -10.57 -6.33
N THR A 93 3.82 -9.49 -6.08
CA THR A 93 5.22 -9.62 -5.64
C THR A 93 5.29 -10.29 -4.27
N THR A 94 6.42 -10.90 -3.95
CA THR A 94 6.60 -11.60 -2.67
C THR A 94 6.33 -10.71 -1.46
N PRO A 95 6.88 -9.50 -1.34
CA PRO A 95 6.57 -8.63 -0.20
C PRO A 95 5.08 -8.32 -0.05
N VAL A 96 4.39 -8.04 -1.17
CA VAL A 96 2.94 -7.75 -1.14
C VAL A 96 2.13 -8.98 -0.74
N ARG A 97 2.54 -10.17 -1.19
CA ARG A 97 1.88 -11.44 -0.82
C ARG A 97 2.02 -11.73 0.67
N VAL A 98 3.21 -11.50 1.24
CA VAL A 98 3.46 -11.65 2.68
C VAL A 98 2.66 -10.63 3.48
N ALA A 99 2.71 -9.35 3.11
CA ALA A 99 1.92 -8.31 3.77
C ALA A 99 0.41 -8.63 3.74
N LEU A 100 -0.09 -9.16 2.62
CA LEU A 100 -1.48 -9.60 2.51
C LEU A 100 -1.78 -10.77 3.46
N ALA A 101 -0.88 -11.74 3.59
CA ALA A 101 -1.06 -12.86 4.52
C ALA A 101 -1.16 -12.38 5.98
N ILE A 102 -0.31 -11.43 6.37
CA ILE A 102 -0.35 -10.81 7.70
C ILE A 102 -1.67 -10.07 7.93
N ALA A 103 -2.11 -9.24 6.97
CA ALA A 103 -3.38 -8.51 7.07
C ALA A 103 -4.59 -9.45 7.14
N MET A 104 -4.59 -10.55 6.36
CA MET A 104 -5.65 -11.57 6.38
C MET A 104 -5.67 -12.33 7.71
N SER A 105 -4.51 -12.66 8.27
CA SER A 105 -4.38 -13.24 9.60
C SER A 105 -5.00 -12.32 10.65
N GLY A 106 -4.67 -11.03 10.63
CA GLY A 106 -5.29 -10.04 11.49
C GLY A 106 -6.81 -9.98 11.37
N ALA A 107 -7.35 -10.08 10.15
CA ALA A 107 -8.80 -10.11 9.96
C ALA A 107 -9.46 -11.38 10.57
N ARG A 108 -8.74 -12.51 10.61
CA ARG A 108 -9.17 -13.71 11.33
C ARG A 108 -9.13 -13.54 12.83
N LEU A 109 -8.08 -12.89 13.35
CA LEU A 109 -8.01 -12.54 14.77
C LEU A 109 -9.18 -11.65 15.20
N ASP A 110 -9.56 -10.66 14.39
CA ASP A 110 -10.70 -9.79 14.65
C ASP A 110 -12.03 -10.57 14.72
N GLN A 111 -12.12 -11.71 14.03
CA GLN A 111 -13.26 -12.64 14.10
C GLN A 111 -13.18 -13.63 15.28
N GLY A 112 -12.02 -13.72 15.96
CA GLY A 112 -11.75 -14.72 16.99
C GLY A 112 -11.35 -16.09 16.45
N ASP A 113 -11.06 -16.21 15.15
CA ASP A 113 -10.73 -17.45 14.46
C ASP A 113 -9.21 -17.72 14.50
N LEU A 114 -8.65 -17.97 15.68
CA LEU A 114 -7.21 -18.07 15.91
C LEU A 114 -6.50 -19.12 15.02
N GLU A 115 -7.09 -20.31 14.86
CA GLU A 115 -6.52 -21.37 14.03
C GLU A 115 -6.52 -20.98 12.54
N LEU A 116 -7.56 -20.26 12.08
CA LEU A 116 -7.59 -19.76 10.71
C LEU A 116 -6.60 -18.59 10.52
N ALA A 117 -6.39 -17.78 11.56
CA ALA A 117 -5.37 -16.73 11.56
C ALA A 117 -3.97 -17.32 11.38
N LEU A 118 -3.65 -18.38 12.10
CA LEU A 118 -2.39 -19.12 11.95
C LEU A 118 -2.25 -19.69 10.53
N GLY A 119 -3.33 -20.27 10.00
CA GLY A 119 -3.36 -20.84 8.64
C GLY A 119 -3.10 -19.80 7.53
N GLU A 120 -3.53 -18.54 7.69
CA GLU A 120 -3.24 -17.48 6.69
C GLU A 120 -1.72 -17.15 6.63
N LEU A 121 -0.97 -17.42 7.71
CA LEU A 121 0.49 -17.22 7.80
C LEU A 121 1.30 -18.42 7.31
N GLU A 122 0.67 -19.57 7.03
CA GLU A 122 1.34 -20.76 6.49
C GLU A 122 1.55 -20.60 4.97
N ILE A 123 2.49 -19.75 4.60
CA ILE A 123 2.84 -19.43 3.23
C ILE A 123 4.25 -19.93 2.89
N PRO A 124 4.57 -20.16 1.59
CA PRO A 124 5.89 -20.65 1.19
C PRO A 124 7.06 -19.74 1.60
N GLU A 125 6.79 -18.48 1.88
CA GLU A 125 7.75 -17.48 2.31
C GLU A 125 8.12 -17.58 3.79
N LEU A 126 7.44 -18.41 4.56
CA LEU A 126 7.71 -18.65 5.98
C LEU A 126 8.89 -19.62 6.12
N ASP A 127 10.11 -19.11 6.08
CA ASP A 127 11.35 -19.86 6.23
C ASP A 127 12.11 -19.36 7.48
N PRO A 128 12.14 -20.14 8.58
CA PRO A 128 12.77 -19.70 9.83
C PRO A 128 14.30 -19.62 9.75
N ASP A 129 14.90 -20.20 8.73
CA ASP A 129 16.36 -20.30 8.60
C ASP A 129 16.94 -19.19 7.68
N ARG A 130 16.07 -18.32 7.12
CA ARG A 130 16.47 -17.26 6.21
C ARG A 130 15.79 -15.94 6.57
N ALA A 131 16.59 -14.86 6.61
CA ALA A 131 16.09 -13.50 6.79
C ALA A 131 15.90 -12.82 5.44
N PHE A 132 14.70 -12.34 5.19
CA PHE A 132 14.29 -11.47 4.10
C PHE A 132 13.66 -10.21 4.71
N GLU A 133 13.55 -9.13 3.95
CA GLU A 133 12.97 -7.87 4.41
C GLU A 133 11.58 -8.00 5.07
N TRP A 134 10.81 -9.02 4.71
CA TRP A 134 9.50 -9.31 5.27
C TRP A 134 9.53 -10.29 6.46
N SER A 135 10.65 -10.97 6.72
CA SER A 135 10.72 -12.05 7.74
C SER A 135 10.42 -11.55 9.14
N PRO A 136 10.94 -10.41 9.62
CA PRO A 136 10.65 -9.94 10.97
C PRO A 136 9.15 -9.77 11.23
N ALA A 137 8.44 -9.10 10.31
CA ALA A 137 7.00 -8.86 10.43
C ALA A 137 6.18 -10.16 10.34
N LEU A 138 6.56 -11.08 9.46
CA LEU A 138 5.88 -12.37 9.29
C LEU A 138 6.06 -13.26 10.53
N PHE A 139 7.27 -13.34 11.07
CA PHE A 139 7.58 -14.13 12.26
C PHE A 139 6.92 -13.55 13.51
N ALA A 140 6.93 -12.23 13.68
CA ALA A 140 6.22 -11.56 14.77
C ALA A 140 4.71 -11.77 14.71
N ALA A 141 4.10 -11.68 13.52
CA ALA A 141 2.68 -11.98 13.36
C ALA A 141 2.35 -13.43 13.73
N ARG A 142 3.19 -14.39 13.35
CA ARG A 142 3.01 -15.80 13.70
C ARG A 142 3.15 -16.03 15.21
N SER A 143 4.15 -15.40 15.84
CA SER A 143 4.36 -15.47 17.29
C SER A 143 3.11 -14.98 18.04
N ALA A 144 2.58 -13.81 17.68
CA ALA A 144 1.40 -13.25 18.32
C ALA A 144 0.17 -14.19 18.24
N VAL A 145 -0.08 -14.80 17.08
CA VAL A 145 -1.20 -15.75 16.92
C VAL A 145 -0.98 -17.01 17.78
N LEU A 146 0.26 -17.48 17.88
CA LEU A 146 0.60 -18.64 18.70
C LEU A 146 0.45 -18.34 20.21
N GLU A 147 0.76 -17.11 20.64
CA GLU A 147 0.49 -16.66 22.01
C GLU A 147 -1.02 -16.69 22.32
N ASP A 148 -1.84 -16.14 21.43
CA ASP A 148 -3.31 -16.15 21.56
C ASP A 148 -3.87 -17.58 21.60
N LEU A 149 -3.23 -18.52 20.92
CA LEU A 149 -3.55 -19.96 20.96
C LEU A 149 -3.04 -20.67 22.23
N GLY A 150 -2.24 -20.00 23.08
CA GLY A 150 -1.60 -20.57 24.25
C GLY A 150 -0.45 -21.54 23.93
N ARG A 151 0.10 -21.50 22.71
CA ARG A 151 1.24 -22.32 22.24
C ARG A 151 2.55 -21.61 22.54
N THR A 152 2.84 -21.38 23.83
CA THR A 152 3.90 -20.48 24.32
C THR A 152 5.29 -20.86 23.79
N ASP A 153 5.68 -22.15 23.83
CA ASP A 153 7.02 -22.57 23.38
C ASP A 153 7.26 -22.24 21.87
N GLU A 154 6.22 -22.40 21.06
CA GLU A 154 6.28 -22.07 19.63
C GLU A 154 6.26 -20.56 19.40
N ALA A 155 5.49 -19.83 20.19
CA ALA A 155 5.45 -18.37 20.14
C ALA A 155 6.83 -17.78 20.46
N GLU A 156 7.48 -18.22 21.54
CA GLU A 156 8.85 -17.82 21.92
C GLU A 156 9.87 -18.14 20.82
N PHE A 157 9.76 -19.30 20.16
CA PHE A 157 10.61 -19.64 19.04
C PHE A 157 10.48 -18.64 17.89
N TRP A 158 9.23 -18.27 17.49
CA TRP A 158 9.00 -17.35 16.39
C TRP A 158 9.31 -15.89 16.75
N ALA A 159 9.09 -15.48 18.02
CA ALA A 159 9.52 -14.17 18.53
C ALA A 159 11.04 -14.00 18.40
N HIS A 160 11.79 -15.00 18.89
CA HIS A 160 13.25 -14.98 18.77
C HIS A 160 13.71 -14.96 17.31
N ARG A 161 13.02 -15.67 16.40
CA ARG A 161 13.35 -15.62 14.97
C ARG A 161 13.07 -14.22 14.35
N ALA A 162 12.02 -13.51 14.81
CA ALA A 162 11.74 -12.16 14.38
C ALA A 162 12.85 -11.19 14.81
N GLU A 163 13.32 -11.29 16.07
CA GLU A 163 14.44 -10.49 16.60
C GLU A 163 15.73 -10.71 15.80
N VAL A 164 16.13 -12.00 15.64
CA VAL A 164 17.33 -12.35 14.87
C VAL A 164 17.26 -11.88 13.42
N ALA A 165 16.08 -11.97 12.79
CA ALA A 165 15.89 -11.48 11.43
C ALA A 165 15.96 -9.95 11.35
N ALA A 166 15.41 -9.23 12.34
CA ALA A 166 15.50 -7.78 12.42
C ALA A 166 16.96 -7.32 12.60
N GLU A 167 17.69 -7.95 13.53
CA GLU A 167 19.12 -7.66 13.75
C GLU A 167 19.96 -7.93 12.49
N ALA A 168 19.73 -9.06 11.82
CA ALA A 168 20.46 -9.42 10.59
C ALA A 168 20.23 -8.43 9.42
N LEU A 169 19.10 -7.75 9.43
CA LEU A 169 18.72 -6.77 8.41
C LEU A 169 19.06 -5.32 8.82
N GLY A 170 19.58 -5.11 10.04
CA GLY A 170 19.81 -3.80 10.61
C GLY A 170 18.51 -3.03 10.90
N VAL A 171 17.41 -3.75 11.09
CA VAL A 171 16.11 -3.19 11.46
C VAL A 171 15.98 -3.31 12.98
N ASP A 172 16.69 -2.45 13.70
CA ASP A 172 16.52 -2.37 15.15
C ASP A 172 15.19 -1.69 15.49
N GLU A 173 14.57 -2.10 16.62
CA GLU A 173 13.32 -1.52 17.13
C GLU A 173 13.39 -0.01 17.42
N ALA A 174 14.60 0.54 17.49
CA ALA A 174 14.88 1.97 17.53
C ALA A 174 15.22 2.41 16.10
N GLY A 175 14.22 2.84 15.33
CA GLY A 175 14.39 3.43 13.99
C GLY A 175 15.21 4.73 13.97
N ASP A 176 16.27 4.87 14.77
CA ASP A 176 17.14 6.02 14.88
C ASP A 176 18.55 5.62 15.34
N GLU A 177 19.26 4.77 14.61
CA GLU A 177 20.70 4.90 14.63
C GLU A 177 21.11 5.80 13.47
N GLU A 178 21.32 7.10 13.78
CA GLU A 178 22.12 7.98 12.95
C GLU A 178 23.45 7.28 12.69
N LEU A 179 23.63 6.80 11.46
CA LEU A 179 24.94 6.38 10.96
C LEU A 179 25.84 7.62 10.97
N TYR A 180 26.56 7.83 12.06
CA TYR A 180 27.70 8.74 12.07
C TYR A 180 28.77 8.11 11.17
N VAL A 181 28.80 8.54 9.92
CA VAL A 181 29.98 8.37 9.08
C VAL A 181 31.05 9.31 9.68
N GLU A 182 31.90 8.79 10.57
CA GLU A 182 33.16 9.44 10.87
C GLU A 182 33.94 9.46 9.56
N ASP A 183 33.94 10.62 8.90
CA ASP A 183 34.93 10.92 7.88
C ASP A 183 36.31 10.89 8.58
N GLY A 184 36.91 9.71 8.59
CA GLY A 184 38.30 9.56 8.92
C GLY A 184 39.10 10.32 7.86
N LEU A 185 39.44 11.57 8.17
CA LEU A 185 40.46 12.29 7.47
C LEU A 185 41.76 11.49 7.62
N ILE A 186 42.05 10.69 6.60
CA ILE A 186 43.39 10.16 6.40
C ILE A 186 44.20 11.37 5.97
N GLU A 187 44.90 11.99 6.93
CA GLU A 187 46.02 12.89 6.64
C GLU A 187 47.11 12.02 6.02
N ASP A 188 47.09 11.89 4.68
CA ASP A 188 48.26 11.43 3.95
C ASP A 188 49.35 12.52 4.04
N GLU A 189 50.33 12.28 4.89
CA GLU A 189 51.64 12.94 4.84
C GLU A 189 52.29 12.60 3.48
N PHE A 190 52.03 13.43 2.48
CA PHE A 190 52.88 13.47 1.29
C PHE A 190 54.18 14.16 1.64
N SER A 191 55.23 13.36 1.86
CA SER A 191 56.61 13.81 1.79
C SER A 191 56.94 14.16 0.35
N ASP A 192 57.34 15.42 0.17
CA ASP A 192 58.02 15.91 -1.03
C ASP A 192 59.20 14.99 -1.41
N ASP A 193 59.21 14.52 -2.63
CA ASP A 193 60.46 14.29 -3.36
C ASP A 193 60.28 14.63 -4.85
N GLU A 194 61.25 15.40 -5.28
CA GLU A 194 61.31 16.12 -6.56
C GLU A 194 61.42 15.20 -7.77
N SER A 195 60.99 15.79 -8.83
CA SER A 195 61.61 15.85 -10.16
C SER A 195 60.96 15.11 -11.32
N SER A 196 60.79 15.93 -12.28
CA SER A 196 61.02 15.74 -13.72
C SER A 196 59.78 15.82 -14.64
N GLU A 197 59.71 17.00 -15.23
CA GLU A 197 59.32 17.34 -16.61
C GLU A 197 59.00 16.16 -17.55
N VAL A 198 57.91 16.27 -18.30
CA VAL A 198 57.92 16.45 -19.76
C VAL A 198 56.52 16.82 -20.32
N VAL A 199 56.49 17.94 -20.92
CA VAL A 199 55.67 18.63 -21.90
C VAL A 199 54.72 17.84 -22.83
N ALA A 200 53.61 18.56 -23.09
CA ALA A 200 52.92 18.76 -24.40
C ALA A 200 52.10 17.56 -24.94
N SER A 201 50.94 17.71 -25.46
CA SER A 201 50.23 18.68 -26.33
C SER A 201 48.73 18.34 -26.39
N VAL A 202 47.87 19.31 -26.26
CA VAL A 202 46.97 19.95 -27.22
C VAL A 202 46.45 19.08 -28.38
N GLU A 203 45.12 18.98 -28.45
CA GLU A 203 44.18 19.20 -29.56
C GLU A 203 42.81 18.69 -29.13
N GLU A 204 41.88 19.47 -28.76
CA GLU A 204 40.89 20.30 -29.50
C GLU A 204 40.50 19.72 -30.86
N VAL A 205 39.26 19.20 -30.95
CA VAL A 205 38.39 19.43 -32.09
C VAL A 205 36.93 19.34 -31.64
N ALA A 206 36.27 20.38 -32.02
CA ALA A 206 34.90 20.76 -31.87
C ALA A 206 33.99 20.14 -32.93
N SER A 207 32.72 20.41 -32.69
CA SER A 207 31.60 20.65 -33.63
C SER A 207 30.85 19.43 -34.19
N VAL A 208 29.61 19.42 -33.79
CA VAL A 208 28.36 19.84 -34.49
C VAL A 208 27.96 18.90 -35.64
N GLU A 209 26.78 18.39 -35.59
CA GLU A 209 25.77 18.63 -36.62
C GLU A 209 24.40 18.10 -36.17
N ASP A 210 23.46 19.00 -36.23
CA ASP A 210 22.02 18.83 -36.32
C ASP A 210 21.67 18.03 -37.57
N VAL A 211 20.66 17.16 -37.45
CA VAL A 211 19.80 16.82 -38.62
C VAL A 211 18.34 16.77 -38.15
N ASP A 212 17.64 17.80 -38.58
CA ASP A 212 16.19 17.88 -38.72
C ASP A 212 15.71 16.96 -39.87
N ASP A 213 14.40 16.77 -39.84
CA ASP A 213 13.51 16.36 -40.94
C ASP A 213 13.04 14.89 -40.89
N ASP A 214 11.82 14.53 -41.04
CA ASP A 214 10.68 15.10 -41.75
C ASP A 214 9.39 14.35 -41.37
N ALA A 215 8.27 15.04 -41.48
CA ALA A 215 6.91 14.54 -41.33
C ALA A 215 6.51 13.54 -42.40
N THR A 216 5.66 12.59 -42.05
CA THR A 216 4.58 12.16 -42.97
C THR A 216 3.33 11.75 -42.21
N GLU A 217 2.29 12.50 -42.45
CA GLU A 217 0.89 12.16 -42.23
C GLU A 217 0.49 10.94 -43.08
N ALA A 218 -0.35 10.07 -42.50
CA ALA A 218 -1.36 9.33 -43.27
C ALA A 218 -2.50 8.89 -42.33
N ASP A 219 -3.55 9.59 -42.44
CA ASP A 219 -4.97 9.30 -42.43
C ASP A 219 -5.29 7.82 -42.69
N ASP A 220 -6.06 7.16 -41.84
CA ASP A 220 -7.21 6.38 -42.31
C ASP A 220 -8.22 6.16 -41.15
N ALA A 221 -9.42 6.65 -41.40
CA ALA A 221 -10.62 6.48 -40.60
C ALA A 221 -11.21 5.08 -40.84
N THR A 222 -11.58 4.40 -39.75
CA THR A 222 -12.69 3.45 -39.80
C THR A 222 -13.51 3.58 -38.52
N GLU A 223 -14.64 4.24 -38.66
CA GLU A 223 -15.78 4.18 -37.73
C GLU A 223 -16.25 2.73 -37.65
N ALA A 224 -16.35 2.20 -36.42
CA ALA A 224 -17.16 1.05 -36.11
C ALA A 224 -18.11 1.43 -34.98
N ASP A 225 -19.31 1.62 -35.43
CA ASP A 225 -20.58 1.72 -34.70
C ASP A 225 -20.69 0.65 -33.61
N THR A 226 -20.75 1.04 -32.35
CA THR A 226 -21.17 0.16 -31.24
C THR A 226 -22.43 0.75 -30.59
N PRO A 227 -23.44 -0.10 -30.32
CA PRO A 227 -24.76 0.37 -29.92
C PRO A 227 -24.78 0.92 -28.51
N ASP A 228 -25.48 2.00 -28.41
CA ASP A 228 -26.02 2.72 -27.27
C ASP A 228 -26.45 1.77 -26.14
N THR A 229 -25.67 1.74 -25.04
CA THR A 229 -26.14 1.21 -23.75
C THR A 229 -26.74 2.35 -22.95
N PRO A 230 -27.91 2.17 -22.32
CA PRO A 230 -28.57 3.25 -21.60
C PRO A 230 -27.71 3.74 -20.45
N ASP A 231 -27.53 5.03 -20.44
CA ASP A 231 -26.91 5.87 -19.44
C ASP A 231 -27.58 5.63 -18.08
N THR A 232 -26.96 4.78 -17.25
CA THR A 232 -27.34 4.66 -15.85
C THR A 232 -26.61 5.81 -15.14
N PRO A 233 -27.29 6.75 -14.51
CA PRO A 233 -26.63 7.85 -13.82
C PRO A 233 -25.69 7.29 -12.74
N GLU A 234 -24.43 7.71 -12.77
CA GLU A 234 -23.48 7.38 -11.72
C GLU A 234 -24.04 7.90 -10.37
N PRO A 235 -24.01 7.08 -9.30
CA PRO A 235 -24.48 7.50 -8.00
C PRO A 235 -23.76 8.76 -7.55
N SER A 236 -24.49 9.68 -6.97
CA SER A 236 -23.88 10.92 -6.44
C SER A 236 -23.01 10.59 -5.22
N ILE A 237 -22.04 11.45 -4.93
CA ILE A 237 -21.19 11.31 -3.72
C ILE A 237 -22.07 11.23 -2.45
N GLU A 238 -23.23 11.89 -2.46
CA GLU A 238 -24.18 11.85 -1.35
C GLU A 238 -24.87 10.48 -1.21
N ASP A 239 -25.12 9.79 -2.32
CA ASP A 239 -25.71 8.45 -2.33
C ASP A 239 -24.69 7.41 -1.87
N GLU A 240 -23.42 7.51 -2.28
CA GLU A 240 -22.33 6.65 -1.80
C GLU A 240 -22.07 6.83 -0.29
N VAL A 241 -22.15 8.07 0.21
CA VAL A 241 -22.00 8.37 1.64
C VAL A 241 -23.17 7.80 2.44
N ARG A 242 -24.40 7.90 1.91
CA ARG A 242 -25.59 7.35 2.56
C ARG A 242 -25.54 5.81 2.62
N GLU A 243 -25.10 5.15 1.55
CA GLU A 243 -24.89 3.69 1.53
C GLU A 243 -23.81 3.28 2.55
N LEU A 244 -22.71 4.04 2.65
CA LEU A 244 -21.64 3.79 3.60
C LEU A 244 -22.05 4.00 5.07
N LEU A 245 -23.00 4.91 5.33
CA LEU A 245 -23.51 5.17 6.67
C LEU A 245 -24.66 4.23 7.08
N GLY A 246 -25.16 3.41 6.14
CA GLY A 246 -26.27 2.48 6.40
C GLY A 246 -27.61 3.19 6.63
N GLU A 247 -27.76 4.42 6.13
CA GLU A 247 -29.03 5.15 6.13
C GLU A 247 -29.86 4.74 4.91
N ASP A 248 -30.31 3.48 4.90
CA ASP A 248 -31.32 3.02 3.96
C ASP A 248 -32.64 3.66 4.32
N ASP A 249 -33.23 4.33 3.34
CA ASP A 249 -34.51 5.02 3.39
C ASP A 249 -35.59 4.01 3.78
N GLU A 250 -36.01 4.02 5.05
CA GLU A 250 -37.26 3.35 5.48
C GLU A 250 -38.43 4.12 4.84
N THR A 251 -38.73 3.75 3.60
CA THR A 251 -40.02 4.17 3.00
C THR A 251 -41.13 3.54 3.79
N GLU A 252 -41.75 4.31 4.66
CA GLU A 252 -43.02 3.99 5.30
C GLU A 252 -44.03 3.67 4.23
N ASP A 253 -44.40 2.40 4.14
CA ASP A 253 -45.57 1.92 3.36
C ASP A 253 -46.86 2.35 4.06
N ASP A 254 -47.31 3.56 3.76
CA ASP A 254 -48.63 4.07 4.16
C ASP A 254 -49.70 3.51 3.21
N SER A 255 -50.11 2.27 3.46
CA SER A 255 -51.27 1.66 2.79
C SER A 255 -52.56 2.06 3.52
N PRO A 256 -53.49 2.78 2.87
CA PRO A 256 -54.75 3.13 3.51
C PRO A 256 -55.68 1.91 3.66
N SER A 257 -56.01 1.68 4.91
CA SER A 257 -57.03 0.67 5.34
C SER A 257 -58.39 0.91 4.67
N ALA A 258 -58.90 -0.10 3.98
CA ALA A 258 -60.25 -0.12 3.40
C ALA A 258 -61.33 -0.20 4.50
N PRO A 259 -62.51 0.47 4.33
CA PRO A 259 -63.54 0.44 5.33
C PRO A 259 -64.35 -0.87 5.28
N GLU A 260 -64.59 -1.45 6.46
CA GLU A 260 -65.53 -2.56 6.69
C GLU A 260 -66.94 -2.14 6.35
N LYS A 261 -67.67 -3.03 5.63
CA LYS A 261 -69.09 -2.94 5.43
C LYS A 261 -69.80 -3.60 6.62
N PRO A 262 -70.91 -3.03 7.12
CA PRO A 262 -71.72 -3.68 8.13
C PRO A 262 -72.69 -4.69 7.45
N GLU A 263 -72.72 -5.92 8.00
CA GLU A 263 -73.75 -6.91 7.73
C GLU A 263 -74.96 -6.61 8.58
N ALA A 264 -76.14 -6.74 7.89
CA ALA A 264 -77.46 -6.71 8.49
C ALA A 264 -77.95 -8.11 8.90
#